data_a487b5e37bd6e0691c3e6c83bc343037
#
_entry.id   a487b5e37bd6e0691c3e6c83bc343037
#
_cell.length_a   1.000
_cell.length_b   1.000
_cell.length_c   1.000
_cell.angle_alpha   90.00
_cell.angle_beta   90.00
_cell.angle_gamma   90.00
#
_symmetry.space_group_name_H-M   'P 1'
#
loop_
_entity.id
_entity.type
_entity.pdbx_description
1 polymer ?
#
loop_
_entity_poly.entity_id
_entity_poly.type
_entity_poly.pdbx_seq_one_letter_code
_entity_poly.pdbx_strand_id
1 'polypeptide(L)'
;MKQLPISPAFRLRWPLIILMGSIGLTALAAFDAQRTVRRQDEVVNRAIHEFSSFAAWSYGEHLKQQLSAVAAEAIGAVNHGSDMHTNPKVPHAHELVHYLPTDARCDCHRARAGPNPATFFAFKLGTPAVDVARNLYADPREGWRVDPVPGQPLPPSNLYSEADRRWIADTLNVHAREPTSRDEHGYGLIVGRNATGVRPIIYTLMPTAWGDTMVYGAEYTPAAFQGILTRVLDGSGLLPETFTQGKRNRDVVAVRVLDSRTEPVFESVPGVRSPAHAELVLSPAFGALLVDLMVRPEQAGSLIIGGTPRSRLPFVLGLLFIAAALTLVAFTQIRRESELAGMRADFVSSISHELRTPLAQIKLYLETLRLGRAETPEKREWSLAHIDRETTRLSNLVENVLRFSRLGRAEEKTAATIDLAGEVARIVDEFAPLAAS
;
A
#
# COMPACT_ATOMS: atom_id res chain seq x y z
N MET A 1 -4.31 62.63 -14.91
CA MET A 1 -4.75 61.42 -14.21
C MET A 1 -4.29 61.50 -12.76
N LYS A 2 -5.21 61.75 -11.81
CA LYS A 2 -4.91 61.82 -10.37
C LYS A 2 -4.58 60.40 -9.86
N GLN A 3 -3.33 60.16 -9.51
CA GLN A 3 -2.95 58.95 -8.75
C GLN A 3 -3.53 59.12 -7.34
N LEU A 4 -4.51 58.29 -6.99
CA LEU A 4 -5.01 58.17 -5.63
C LEU A 4 -3.85 57.72 -4.72
N PRO A 5 -3.61 58.38 -3.58
CA PRO A 5 -2.57 58.00 -2.64
C PRO A 5 -3.00 56.69 -1.96
N ILE A 6 -2.47 55.56 -2.44
CA ILE A 6 -2.63 54.26 -1.79
C ILE A 6 -1.87 54.35 -0.47
N SER A 7 -2.59 54.30 0.66
CA SER A 7 -2.01 54.37 1.99
C SER A 7 -0.95 53.28 2.22
N PRO A 8 0.15 53.56 2.93
CA PRO A 8 1.23 52.59 3.18
C PRO A 8 0.74 51.33 3.87
N ALA A 9 -0.32 51.41 4.67
CA ALA A 9 -0.98 50.25 5.30
C ALA A 9 -1.68 49.34 4.30
N PHE A 10 -2.12 49.84 3.15
CA PHE A 10 -2.77 49.04 2.11
C PHE A 10 -1.74 48.27 1.30
N ARG A 11 -0.54 48.79 1.09
CA ARG A 11 0.57 48.11 0.39
C ARG A 11 1.12 46.93 1.17
N LEU A 12 1.06 46.91 2.51
CA LEU A 12 1.52 45.83 3.35
C LEU A 12 0.49 44.70 3.50
N ARG A 13 -0.79 44.96 3.27
CA ARG A 13 -1.88 44.00 3.39
C ARG A 13 -2.00 43.08 2.18
N TRP A 14 -1.69 43.56 0.97
CA TRP A 14 -1.78 42.76 -0.26
C TRP A 14 -0.88 41.50 -0.28
N PRO A 15 0.41 41.57 0.07
CA PRO A 15 1.25 40.38 0.14
C PRO A 15 0.77 39.35 1.17
N LEU A 16 0.23 39.82 2.30
CA LEU A 16 -0.34 38.94 3.33
C LEU A 16 -1.61 38.25 2.83
N ILE A 17 -2.48 38.92 2.09
CA ILE A 17 -3.69 38.34 1.49
C ILE A 17 -3.30 37.30 0.42
N ILE A 18 -2.31 37.55 -0.41
CA ILE A 18 -1.80 36.62 -1.42
C ILE A 18 -1.17 35.43 -0.74
N LEU A 19 -0.40 35.60 0.36
CA LEU A 19 0.16 34.54 1.15
C LEU A 19 -0.92 33.65 1.75
N MET A 20 -1.89 34.23 2.43
CA MET A 20 -3.03 33.50 3.01
C MET A 20 -3.81 32.74 1.94
N GLY A 21 -4.04 33.34 0.78
CA GLY A 21 -4.69 32.73 -0.36
C GLY A 21 -3.89 31.55 -0.93
N SER A 22 -2.57 31.69 -1.08
CA SER A 22 -1.71 30.62 -1.60
C SER A 22 -1.58 29.45 -0.62
N ILE A 23 -1.49 29.73 0.70
CA ILE A 23 -1.51 28.70 1.74
C ILE A 23 -2.86 27.99 1.76
N GLY A 24 -3.97 28.72 1.67
CA GLY A 24 -5.31 28.15 1.60
C GLY A 24 -5.52 27.25 0.38
N LEU A 25 -5.08 27.70 -0.79
CA LEU A 25 -5.18 26.94 -2.05
C LEU A 25 -4.32 25.68 -2.02
N THR A 26 -3.10 25.76 -1.49
CA THR A 26 -2.21 24.58 -1.34
C THR A 26 -2.71 23.62 -0.29
N ALA A 27 -3.27 24.08 0.81
CA ALA A 27 -3.91 23.23 1.81
C ALA A 27 -5.14 22.51 1.22
N LEU A 28 -5.96 23.19 0.42
CA LEU A 28 -7.09 22.61 -0.28
C LEU A 28 -6.64 21.55 -1.30
N ALA A 29 -5.61 21.85 -2.08
CA ALA A 29 -5.03 20.90 -3.04
C ALA A 29 -4.42 19.69 -2.35
N ALA A 30 -3.75 19.86 -1.21
CA ALA A 30 -3.22 18.75 -0.41
C ALA A 30 -4.34 17.89 0.17
N PHE A 31 -5.41 18.51 0.65
CA PHE A 31 -6.59 17.78 1.16
C PHE A 31 -7.29 16.99 0.05
N ASP A 32 -7.48 17.57 -1.13
CA ASP A 32 -8.09 16.89 -2.27
C ASP A 32 -7.22 15.75 -2.79
N ALA A 33 -5.90 15.95 -2.87
CA ALA A 33 -4.95 14.90 -3.22
C ALA A 33 -5.00 13.73 -2.22
N GLN A 34 -5.08 14.01 -0.92
CA GLN A 34 -5.19 12.98 0.12
C GLN A 34 -6.54 12.26 0.07
N ARG A 35 -7.61 12.97 -0.22
CA ARG A 35 -8.94 12.38 -0.40
C ARG A 35 -9.00 11.47 -1.64
N THR A 36 -8.33 11.86 -2.72
CA THR A 36 -8.24 11.06 -3.94
C THR A 36 -7.44 9.77 -3.70
N VAL A 37 -6.33 9.82 -2.97
CA VAL A 37 -5.56 8.62 -2.59
C VAL A 37 -6.41 7.67 -1.77
N ARG A 38 -7.13 8.13 -0.74
CA ARG A 38 -8.01 7.29 0.06
C ARG A 38 -9.12 6.61 -0.75
N ARG A 39 -9.73 7.34 -1.68
CA ARG A 39 -10.74 6.76 -2.59
C ARG A 39 -10.14 5.70 -3.52
N GLN A 40 -8.92 5.90 -4.00
CA GLN A 40 -8.23 4.90 -4.80
C GLN A 40 -7.90 3.66 -3.98
N ASP A 41 -7.45 3.80 -2.73
CA ASP A 41 -7.19 2.68 -1.82
C ASP A 41 -8.47 1.85 -1.57
N GLU A 42 -9.62 2.49 -1.40
CA GLU A 42 -10.91 1.78 -1.26
C GLU A 42 -11.29 0.99 -2.52
N VAL A 43 -11.12 1.57 -3.70
CA VAL A 43 -11.39 0.90 -4.98
C VAL A 43 -10.44 -0.28 -5.19
N VAL A 44 -9.15 -0.10 -4.88
CA VAL A 44 -8.12 -1.13 -4.93
C VAL A 44 -8.46 -2.28 -3.99
N ASN A 45 -8.76 -1.99 -2.73
CA ASN A 45 -9.09 -3.03 -1.75
C ASN A 45 -10.35 -3.80 -2.15
N ARG A 46 -11.36 -3.12 -2.72
CA ARG A 46 -12.56 -3.77 -3.25
C ARG A 46 -12.22 -4.70 -4.42
N ALA A 47 -11.43 -4.23 -5.38
CA ALA A 47 -11.02 -5.05 -6.54
C ALA A 47 -10.22 -6.29 -6.11
N ILE A 48 -9.30 -6.15 -5.13
CA ILE A 48 -8.54 -7.27 -4.60
C ILE A 48 -9.46 -8.25 -3.86
N HIS A 49 -10.44 -7.76 -3.10
CA HIS A 49 -11.40 -8.61 -2.42
C HIS A 49 -12.31 -9.39 -3.40
N GLU A 50 -12.82 -8.72 -4.44
CA GLU A 50 -13.59 -9.35 -5.51
C GLU A 50 -12.77 -10.42 -6.23
N PHE A 51 -11.49 -10.13 -6.52
CA PHE A 51 -10.58 -11.11 -7.08
C PHE A 51 -10.35 -12.30 -6.14
N SER A 52 -10.11 -12.06 -4.85
CA SER A 52 -9.92 -13.12 -3.86
C SER A 52 -11.16 -14.01 -3.78
N SER A 53 -12.35 -13.40 -3.81
CA SER A 53 -13.64 -14.12 -3.77
C SER A 53 -13.84 -14.97 -5.02
N PHE A 54 -13.55 -14.44 -6.20
CA PHE A 54 -13.58 -15.20 -7.45
C PHE A 54 -12.59 -16.37 -7.42
N ALA A 55 -11.36 -16.11 -6.98
CA ALA A 55 -10.32 -17.13 -6.91
C ALA A 55 -10.66 -18.24 -5.90
N ALA A 56 -11.25 -17.89 -4.75
CA ALA A 56 -11.71 -18.86 -3.77
C ALA A 56 -12.85 -19.72 -4.32
N TRP A 57 -13.81 -19.10 -5.00
CA TRP A 57 -14.90 -19.81 -5.68
C TRP A 57 -14.36 -20.75 -6.77
N SER A 58 -13.48 -20.26 -7.64
CA SER A 58 -12.87 -21.05 -8.70
C SER A 58 -12.09 -22.26 -8.15
N TYR A 59 -11.26 -22.03 -7.13
CA TYR A 59 -10.55 -23.12 -6.46
C TYR A 59 -11.51 -24.13 -5.86
N GLY A 60 -12.57 -23.67 -5.19
CA GLY A 60 -13.60 -24.55 -4.61
C GLY A 60 -14.30 -25.40 -5.65
N GLU A 61 -14.68 -24.85 -6.80
CA GLU A 61 -15.32 -25.61 -7.89
C GLU A 61 -14.38 -26.65 -8.50
N HIS A 62 -13.12 -26.27 -8.78
CA HIS A 62 -12.14 -27.22 -9.27
C HIS A 62 -11.82 -28.31 -8.23
N LEU A 63 -11.81 -27.96 -6.94
CA LEU A 63 -11.62 -28.92 -5.86
C LEU A 63 -12.78 -29.92 -5.78
N LYS A 64 -14.02 -29.49 -5.88
CA LYS A 64 -15.19 -30.38 -5.93
C LYS A 64 -15.08 -31.35 -7.10
N GLN A 65 -14.83 -30.85 -8.30
CA GLN A 65 -14.66 -31.66 -9.51
C GLN A 65 -13.52 -32.71 -9.35
N GLN A 66 -12.38 -32.25 -8.80
CA GLN A 66 -11.24 -33.13 -8.59
C GLN A 66 -11.53 -34.21 -7.53
N LEU A 67 -12.21 -33.84 -6.43
CA LEU A 67 -12.58 -34.84 -5.37
C LEU A 67 -13.60 -35.84 -5.89
N SER A 68 -14.62 -35.43 -6.65
CA SER A 68 -15.59 -36.32 -7.28
C SER A 68 -14.90 -37.25 -8.30
N ALA A 69 -13.95 -36.74 -9.09
CA ALA A 69 -13.17 -37.58 -10.01
C ALA A 69 -12.29 -38.57 -9.30
N VAL A 70 -11.64 -38.18 -8.21
CA VAL A 70 -10.85 -39.10 -7.36
C VAL A 70 -11.74 -40.17 -6.71
N ALA A 71 -12.94 -39.77 -6.26
CA ALA A 71 -13.91 -40.70 -5.70
C ALA A 71 -14.38 -41.73 -6.75
N ALA A 72 -14.72 -41.27 -7.94
CA ALA A 72 -15.14 -42.12 -9.05
C ALA A 72 -14.02 -43.10 -9.47
N GLU A 73 -12.76 -42.67 -9.48
CA GLU A 73 -11.62 -43.52 -9.78
C GLU A 73 -11.42 -44.58 -8.70
N ALA A 74 -11.54 -44.23 -7.41
CA ALA A 74 -11.27 -45.12 -6.30
C ALA A 74 -12.39 -46.13 -6.01
N ILE A 75 -13.65 -45.67 -6.00
CA ILE A 75 -14.80 -46.47 -5.56
C ILE A 75 -15.96 -46.44 -6.56
N GLY A 76 -15.81 -45.83 -7.72
CA GLY A 76 -16.87 -45.68 -8.71
C GLY A 76 -17.33 -47.00 -9.33
N ALA A 77 -16.44 -47.99 -9.42
CA ALA A 77 -16.80 -49.31 -9.91
C ALA A 77 -17.89 -49.98 -9.03
N VAL A 78 -17.92 -49.68 -7.73
CA VAL A 78 -18.99 -50.12 -6.83
C VAL A 78 -20.33 -49.43 -7.17
N ASN A 79 -20.30 -48.19 -7.55
CA ASN A 79 -21.48 -47.36 -7.80
C ASN A 79 -22.09 -47.60 -9.20
N HIS A 80 -21.28 -48.04 -10.17
CA HIS A 80 -21.68 -48.18 -11.58
C HIS A 80 -21.83 -49.68 -11.98
N GLY A 81 -21.57 -50.63 -11.10
CA GLY A 81 -21.67 -52.05 -11.40
C GLY A 81 -23.11 -52.48 -11.60
N SER A 82 -23.59 -52.38 -12.85
CA SER A 82 -24.88 -52.97 -13.25
C SER A 82 -24.97 -54.50 -12.90
N ASP A 83 -23.84 -55.13 -12.74
CA ASP A 83 -23.72 -56.55 -12.38
C ASP A 83 -24.00 -56.80 -10.87
N MET A 84 -23.90 -55.78 -10.03
CA MET A 84 -24.16 -55.91 -8.58
C MET A 84 -25.64 -56.10 -8.23
N HIS A 85 -26.56 -55.63 -9.09
CA HIS A 85 -28.00 -55.89 -8.92
C HIS A 85 -28.39 -57.32 -9.28
N THR A 86 -27.55 -57.98 -10.06
CA THR A 86 -27.80 -59.38 -10.48
C THR A 86 -26.95 -60.41 -9.72
N ASN A 87 -25.85 -59.98 -9.10
CA ASN A 87 -24.99 -60.84 -8.32
C ASN A 87 -25.22 -60.61 -6.82
N PRO A 88 -25.72 -61.65 -6.03
CA PRO A 88 -26.01 -61.47 -4.63
C PRO A 88 -24.76 -61.31 -3.75
N LYS A 89 -23.55 -61.30 -4.33
CA LYS A 89 -22.32 -61.23 -3.56
C LYS A 89 -21.94 -59.75 -3.31
N VAL A 90 -22.12 -59.28 -2.10
CA VAL A 90 -21.62 -57.98 -1.63
C VAL A 90 -20.10 -57.99 -1.63
N PRO A 91 -19.41 -57.13 -2.37
CA PRO A 91 -17.95 -57.14 -2.41
C PRO A 91 -17.36 -56.85 -1.04
N HIS A 92 -16.30 -57.54 -0.70
CA HIS A 92 -15.48 -57.30 0.49
C HIS A 92 -14.50 -56.15 0.22
N ALA A 93 -14.00 -55.49 1.28
CA ALA A 93 -13.05 -54.40 1.18
C ALA A 93 -11.79 -54.74 0.34
N HIS A 94 -11.30 -55.97 0.42
CA HIS A 94 -10.13 -56.43 -0.36
C HIS A 94 -10.42 -56.55 -1.87
N GLU A 95 -11.67 -56.75 -2.27
CA GLU A 95 -12.06 -56.86 -3.67
C GLU A 95 -12.06 -55.48 -4.33
N LEU A 96 -12.23 -54.38 -3.56
CA LEU A 96 -12.19 -53.00 -4.08
C LEU A 96 -10.84 -52.68 -4.72
N VAL A 97 -9.77 -53.26 -4.24
CA VAL A 97 -8.42 -53.08 -4.84
C VAL A 97 -8.38 -53.53 -6.29
N HIS A 98 -9.17 -54.55 -6.65
CA HIS A 98 -9.22 -55.07 -8.02
C HIS A 98 -10.02 -54.19 -8.97
N TYR A 99 -10.89 -53.32 -8.44
CA TYR A 99 -11.66 -52.37 -9.23
C TYR A 99 -10.90 -51.09 -9.54
N LEU A 100 -9.73 -50.88 -8.92
CA LEU A 100 -8.86 -49.81 -9.33
C LEU A 100 -8.48 -49.99 -10.81
N PRO A 101 -8.50 -48.92 -11.63
CA PRO A 101 -8.12 -49.03 -13.03
C PRO A 101 -6.79 -49.76 -13.16
N THR A 102 -6.78 -50.86 -13.92
CA THR A 102 -5.60 -51.70 -14.15
C THR A 102 -4.48 -50.99 -14.91
N ASP A 103 -4.69 -49.77 -15.34
CA ASP A 103 -3.72 -48.92 -16.02
C ASP A 103 -2.50 -48.54 -15.17
N ALA A 104 -2.48 -48.95 -13.88
CA ALA A 104 -1.24 -48.97 -13.09
C ALA A 104 -0.23 -49.99 -13.65
N ARG A 105 -0.66 -50.93 -14.50
CA ARG A 105 0.18 -51.96 -15.17
C ARG A 105 0.59 -51.57 -16.60
N CYS A 106 -0.08 -50.58 -17.18
CA CYS A 106 0.17 -50.14 -18.53
C CYS A 106 0.59 -48.66 -18.49
N ASP A 107 1.71 -48.37 -19.12
CA ASP A 107 2.20 -46.99 -19.34
C ASP A 107 1.31 -46.24 -20.33
N CYS A 108 0.03 -46.58 -20.37
CA CYS A 108 -0.99 -46.06 -21.27
C CYS A 108 -1.59 -44.78 -20.66
N HIS A 109 -1.00 -43.69 -20.92
CA HIS A 109 -1.39 -42.27 -21.01
C HIS A 109 -2.78 -41.77 -20.55
N ARG A 110 -3.46 -42.41 -19.64
CA ARG A 110 -4.64 -41.82 -19.01
C ARG A 110 -4.20 -41.13 -17.72
N ALA A 111 -4.19 -39.78 -17.76
CA ALA A 111 -3.90 -39.01 -16.58
C ALA A 111 -4.85 -39.41 -15.45
N ARG A 112 -4.30 -39.95 -14.35
CA ARG A 112 -5.09 -40.33 -13.17
C ARG A 112 -5.62 -39.10 -12.48
N ALA A 113 -6.87 -39.20 -11.99
CA ALA A 113 -7.49 -38.09 -11.26
C ALA A 113 -6.76 -37.86 -9.93
N GLY A 114 -6.24 -38.90 -9.28
CA GLY A 114 -5.60 -38.74 -7.98
C GLY A 114 -4.56 -39.81 -7.61
N PRO A 115 -3.99 -39.70 -6.41
CA PRO A 115 -3.15 -40.74 -5.82
C PRO A 115 -4.00 -41.95 -5.45
N ASN A 116 -3.37 -43.11 -5.28
CA ASN A 116 -4.06 -44.29 -4.76
C ASN A 116 -4.46 -44.07 -3.28
N PRO A 117 -5.66 -44.53 -2.88
CA PRO A 117 -6.03 -44.61 -1.48
C PRO A 117 -5.12 -45.56 -0.72
N ALA A 118 -4.85 -45.29 0.55
CA ALA A 118 -4.04 -46.17 1.41
C ALA A 118 -4.78 -47.40 1.83
N THR A 119 -6.08 -47.29 2.04
CA THR A 119 -6.92 -48.34 2.61
C THR A 119 -8.32 -48.29 2.04
N PHE A 120 -8.92 -49.42 1.82
CA PHE A 120 -10.34 -49.59 1.52
C PHE A 120 -11.07 -50.15 2.71
N PHE A 121 -12.34 -49.84 2.84
CA PHE A 121 -13.22 -50.41 3.84
C PHE A 121 -14.63 -50.64 3.30
N ALA A 122 -15.32 -51.59 3.90
CA ALA A 122 -16.73 -51.91 3.62
C ALA A 122 -17.43 -52.30 4.91
N PHE A 123 -18.65 -51.85 5.11
CA PHE A 123 -19.48 -52.31 6.23
C PHE A 123 -20.96 -52.05 5.96
N LYS A 124 -21.82 -52.74 6.69
CA LYS A 124 -23.27 -52.51 6.64
C LYS A 124 -23.62 -51.29 7.48
N LEU A 125 -24.35 -50.33 6.90
CA LEU A 125 -24.82 -49.12 7.60
C LEU A 125 -25.61 -49.53 8.87
N GLY A 126 -25.28 -48.90 10.00
CA GLY A 126 -25.87 -49.16 11.29
C GLY A 126 -25.15 -50.28 12.09
N THR A 127 -24.09 -50.85 11.58
CA THR A 127 -23.27 -51.84 12.29
C THR A 127 -21.90 -51.30 12.66
N PRO A 128 -21.28 -51.79 13.76
CA PRO A 128 -19.92 -51.40 14.13
C PRO A 128 -18.83 -52.23 13.43
N ALA A 129 -19.20 -53.30 12.73
CA ALA A 129 -18.27 -54.21 12.11
C ALA A 129 -17.79 -53.65 10.76
N VAL A 130 -16.55 -53.20 10.71
CA VAL A 130 -15.91 -52.67 9.51
C VAL A 130 -14.91 -53.67 8.96
N ASP A 131 -15.09 -54.08 7.72
CA ASP A 131 -14.10 -54.81 6.92
C ASP A 131 -13.10 -53.85 6.33
N VAL A 132 -11.81 -54.05 6.52
CA VAL A 132 -10.74 -53.15 6.11
C VAL A 132 -9.66 -53.87 5.36
N ALA A 133 -9.28 -53.36 4.22
CA ALA A 133 -8.20 -53.90 3.39
C ALA A 133 -7.15 -52.84 3.06
N ARG A 134 -5.88 -53.13 3.24
CA ARG A 134 -4.77 -52.28 2.82
C ARG A 134 -4.65 -52.29 1.30
N ASN A 135 -4.46 -51.14 0.71
CA ASN A 135 -4.09 -51.03 -0.69
C ASN A 135 -2.56 -51.15 -0.84
N LEU A 136 -2.11 -52.28 -1.31
CA LEU A 136 -0.69 -52.54 -1.51
C LEU A 136 -0.04 -51.68 -2.61
N TYR A 137 -0.85 -51.05 -3.45
CA TYR A 137 -0.39 -50.16 -4.52
C TYR A 137 -0.26 -48.69 -4.08
N ALA A 138 -0.56 -48.38 -2.83
CA ALA A 138 -0.54 -47.00 -2.34
C ALA A 138 0.88 -46.46 -2.06
N ASP A 139 1.86 -47.33 -1.80
CA ASP A 139 3.23 -46.91 -1.51
C ASP A 139 4.13 -47.10 -2.74
N PRO A 140 4.58 -46.02 -3.37
CA PRO A 140 5.51 -46.09 -4.50
C PRO A 140 6.90 -46.61 -4.12
N ARG A 141 7.25 -46.68 -2.81
CA ARG A 141 8.54 -47.19 -2.33
C ARG A 141 8.55 -48.72 -2.20
N GLU A 142 7.39 -49.33 -2.00
CA GLU A 142 7.26 -50.82 -1.95
C GLU A 142 7.10 -51.42 -3.36
N GLY A 143 7.61 -50.74 -4.38
CA GLY A 143 7.56 -51.06 -5.78
C GLY A 143 7.29 -52.52 -6.12
N TRP A 144 6.20 -52.74 -6.92
CA TRP A 144 5.97 -53.96 -7.70
C TRP A 144 6.08 -55.32 -6.93
N ARG A 145 5.79 -55.35 -5.65
CA ARG A 145 5.80 -56.60 -4.92
C ARG A 145 4.39 -57.13 -4.71
N VAL A 146 4.19 -58.20 -5.42
CA VAL A 146 3.17 -59.22 -5.22
C VAL A 146 1.79 -58.85 -5.76
N ASP A 147 1.53 -59.23 -7.00
CA ASP A 147 0.17 -59.60 -7.36
C ASP A 147 -0.34 -60.56 -6.26
N PRO A 148 -1.47 -60.24 -5.59
CA PRO A 148 -2.06 -61.20 -4.69
C PRO A 148 -2.34 -62.47 -5.49
N VAL A 149 -1.67 -63.53 -5.11
CA VAL A 149 -1.91 -64.84 -5.76
C VAL A 149 -3.36 -65.20 -5.49
N PRO A 150 -4.17 -65.46 -6.53
CA PRO A 150 -5.56 -65.80 -6.33
C PRO A 150 -5.67 -66.98 -5.36
N GLY A 151 -6.37 -66.76 -4.24
CA GLY A 151 -6.54 -67.81 -3.22
C GLY A 151 -5.63 -67.72 -1.98
N GLN A 152 -4.63 -66.78 -1.95
CA GLN A 152 -3.91 -66.50 -0.71
C GLN A 152 -4.61 -65.39 0.08
N PRO A 153 -4.90 -65.64 1.38
CA PRO A 153 -5.41 -64.52 2.21
C PRO A 153 -4.35 -63.45 2.31
N LEU A 154 -4.72 -62.22 2.01
CA LEU A 154 -3.88 -61.06 2.25
C LEU A 154 -3.45 -61.04 3.72
N PRO A 155 -2.21 -60.69 4.04
CA PRO A 155 -1.77 -60.59 5.42
C PRO A 155 -2.72 -59.68 6.20
N PRO A 156 -3.12 -60.04 7.43
CA PRO A 156 -4.05 -59.22 8.21
C PRO A 156 -3.51 -57.79 8.32
N SER A 157 -4.33 -56.84 7.93
CA SER A 157 -3.96 -55.45 8.02
C SER A 157 -3.93 -55.00 9.47
N ASN A 158 -2.81 -55.22 10.17
CA ASN A 158 -2.57 -54.72 11.53
C ASN A 158 -2.55 -53.18 11.63
N LEU A 159 -2.87 -52.51 10.54
CA LEU A 159 -2.83 -51.04 10.41
C LEU A 159 -4.03 -50.32 11.05
N TYR A 160 -5.10 -51.05 11.32
CA TYR A 160 -6.29 -50.49 11.95
C TYR A 160 -6.53 -51.15 13.28
N SER A 161 -6.41 -50.34 14.33
CA SER A 161 -6.84 -50.72 15.65
C SER A 161 -8.36 -50.90 15.69
N GLU A 162 -8.87 -51.65 16.67
CA GLU A 162 -10.31 -51.74 16.89
C GLU A 162 -10.94 -50.36 17.15
N ALA A 163 -10.18 -49.45 17.75
CA ALA A 163 -10.60 -48.07 17.96
C ALA A 163 -10.76 -47.30 16.63
N ASP A 164 -9.88 -47.51 15.65
CA ASP A 164 -9.98 -46.91 14.32
C ASP A 164 -11.20 -47.42 13.55
N ARG A 165 -11.45 -48.72 13.62
CA ARG A 165 -12.63 -49.34 12.97
C ARG A 165 -13.92 -48.79 13.56
N ARG A 166 -14.01 -48.71 14.89
CA ARG A 166 -15.18 -48.11 15.57
C ARG A 166 -15.34 -46.63 15.18
N TRP A 167 -14.24 -45.89 15.16
CA TRP A 167 -14.29 -44.47 14.75
C TRP A 167 -14.85 -44.30 13.33
N ILE A 168 -14.43 -45.13 12.37
CA ILE A 168 -14.96 -45.11 11.00
C ILE A 168 -16.45 -45.42 11.01
N ALA A 169 -16.86 -46.51 11.70
CA ALA A 169 -18.26 -46.89 11.78
C ALA A 169 -19.11 -45.81 12.42
N ASP A 170 -18.71 -45.30 13.59
CA ASP A 170 -19.47 -44.29 14.33
C ASP A 170 -19.61 -43.00 13.52
N THR A 171 -18.51 -42.55 12.92
CA THR A 171 -18.49 -41.31 12.12
C THR A 171 -19.37 -41.44 10.89
N LEU A 172 -19.21 -42.54 10.12
CA LEU A 172 -19.98 -42.73 8.89
C LEU A 172 -21.45 -43.09 9.13
N ASN A 173 -21.76 -43.82 10.19
CA ASN A 173 -23.16 -44.11 10.55
C ASN A 173 -23.97 -42.86 10.86
N VAL A 174 -23.31 -41.78 11.33
CA VAL A 174 -23.95 -40.47 11.53
C VAL A 174 -24.03 -39.73 10.21
N HIS A 175 -22.90 -39.50 9.56
CA HIS A 175 -22.79 -38.68 8.35
C HIS A 175 -23.56 -39.24 7.15
N ALA A 176 -23.50 -40.57 6.95
CA ALA A 176 -24.13 -41.19 5.80
C ALA A 176 -25.68 -41.11 5.80
N ARG A 177 -26.28 -40.81 6.94
CA ARG A 177 -27.75 -40.59 7.04
C ARG A 177 -28.20 -39.22 6.59
N GLU A 178 -27.29 -38.25 6.52
CA GLU A 178 -27.61 -36.91 6.08
C GLU A 178 -27.69 -36.83 4.55
N PRO A 179 -28.80 -36.40 3.93
CA PRO A 179 -28.93 -36.35 2.47
C PRO A 179 -27.90 -35.43 1.82
N THR A 180 -27.48 -34.39 2.53
CA THR A 180 -26.51 -33.39 2.05
C THR A 180 -25.05 -33.82 2.17
N SER A 181 -24.81 -35.02 2.74
CA SER A 181 -23.45 -35.52 2.97
C SER A 181 -22.80 -36.14 1.73
N ARG A 182 -23.48 -36.18 0.60
CA ARG A 182 -23.01 -36.72 -0.67
C ARG A 182 -23.31 -35.76 -1.82
N ASP A 183 -22.44 -35.80 -2.83
CA ASP A 183 -22.63 -35.04 -4.05
C ASP A 183 -23.69 -35.70 -4.97
N GLU A 184 -23.92 -35.11 -6.14
CA GLU A 184 -24.88 -35.58 -7.14
C GLU A 184 -24.51 -36.98 -7.71
N HIS A 185 -23.25 -37.39 -7.57
CA HIS A 185 -22.78 -38.73 -7.98
C HIS A 185 -22.81 -39.73 -6.85
N GLY A 186 -23.28 -39.37 -5.66
CA GLY A 186 -23.40 -40.27 -4.49
C GLY A 186 -22.12 -40.40 -3.67
N TYR A 187 -21.09 -39.58 -3.89
CA TYR A 187 -19.85 -39.60 -3.13
C TYR A 187 -19.88 -38.61 -1.99
N GLY A 188 -19.31 -39.00 -0.84
CA GLY A 188 -19.11 -38.09 0.31
C GLY A 188 -17.65 -38.09 0.74
N LEU A 189 -17.19 -36.98 1.26
CA LEU A 189 -15.89 -36.79 1.89
C LEU A 189 -16.07 -36.48 3.37
N ILE A 190 -15.28 -37.14 4.21
CA ILE A 190 -15.11 -36.76 5.62
C ILE A 190 -13.62 -36.53 5.86
N VAL A 191 -13.30 -35.43 6.51
CA VAL A 191 -11.94 -35.13 6.97
C VAL A 191 -11.94 -35.23 8.49
N GLY A 192 -11.59 -36.44 8.99
CA GLY A 192 -11.44 -36.72 10.40
C GLY A 192 -10.01 -36.49 10.90
N ARG A 193 -9.83 -36.62 12.21
CA ARG A 193 -8.52 -36.60 12.87
C ARG A 193 -8.42 -37.66 13.93
N ASN A 194 -7.24 -38.23 14.07
CA ASN A 194 -6.86 -39.08 15.19
C ASN A 194 -5.49 -38.66 15.72
N ALA A 195 -4.94 -39.42 16.64
CA ALA A 195 -3.62 -39.15 17.22
C ALA A 195 -2.47 -39.10 16.18
N THR A 196 -2.65 -39.71 15.01
CA THR A 196 -1.66 -39.72 13.92
C THR A 196 -1.85 -38.58 12.90
N GLY A 197 -2.92 -37.79 12.99
CA GLY A 197 -3.15 -36.66 12.14
C GLY A 197 -4.48 -36.68 11.40
N VAL A 198 -4.49 -36.00 10.25
CA VAL A 198 -5.66 -35.84 9.37
C VAL A 198 -5.99 -37.16 8.68
N ARG A 199 -7.27 -37.53 8.64
CA ARG A 199 -7.80 -38.72 8.02
C ARG A 199 -8.86 -38.39 6.97
N PRO A 200 -8.49 -38.20 5.72
CA PRO A 200 -9.44 -37.96 4.64
C PRO A 200 -10.06 -39.25 4.16
N ILE A 201 -11.37 -39.36 4.23
CA ILE A 201 -12.14 -40.56 3.85
C ILE A 201 -13.14 -40.16 2.78
N ILE A 202 -13.08 -40.82 1.63
CA ILE A 202 -14.10 -40.77 0.60
C ILE A 202 -14.99 -41.98 0.71
N TYR A 203 -16.31 -41.86 0.63
CA TYR A 203 -17.23 -42.95 0.74
C TYR A 203 -18.42 -42.83 -0.21
N THR A 204 -19.11 -43.96 -0.42
CA THR A 204 -20.38 -44.06 -1.13
C THR A 204 -21.30 -45.03 -0.43
N LEU A 205 -22.60 -44.93 -0.71
CA LEU A 205 -23.61 -45.84 -0.21
C LEU A 205 -24.18 -46.67 -1.35
N MET A 206 -24.28 -47.93 -1.11
CA MET A 206 -24.86 -48.90 -2.06
C MET A 206 -26.01 -49.64 -1.42
N PRO A 207 -27.25 -49.51 -1.90
CA PRO A 207 -28.36 -50.31 -1.49
C PRO A 207 -28.16 -51.74 -2.01
N THR A 208 -28.40 -52.76 -1.17
CA THR A 208 -28.37 -54.15 -1.55
C THR A 208 -29.75 -54.68 -1.95
N ALA A 209 -29.80 -55.77 -2.68
CA ALA A 209 -31.04 -56.42 -3.09
C ALA A 209 -31.92 -56.87 -1.89
N TRP A 210 -31.35 -56.97 -0.69
CA TRP A 210 -32.04 -57.37 0.54
C TRP A 210 -32.54 -56.22 1.39
N GLY A 211 -32.47 -55.00 0.89
CA GLY A 211 -32.95 -53.83 1.59
C GLY A 211 -31.94 -53.19 2.57
N ASP A 212 -30.79 -53.80 2.70
CA ASP A 212 -29.68 -53.24 3.50
C ASP A 212 -28.91 -52.18 2.68
N THR A 213 -28.20 -51.31 3.37
CA THR A 213 -27.28 -50.36 2.74
C THR A 213 -25.88 -50.65 3.16
N MET A 214 -24.98 -50.84 2.21
CA MET A 214 -23.54 -50.97 2.44
C MET A 214 -22.86 -49.63 2.28
N VAL A 215 -21.87 -49.37 3.12
CA VAL A 215 -20.95 -48.24 3.04
C VAL A 215 -19.64 -48.79 2.48
N TYR A 216 -19.21 -48.21 1.37
CA TYR A 216 -17.88 -48.45 0.79
C TYR A 216 -17.07 -47.20 0.88
N GLY A 217 -15.79 -47.29 1.18
CA GLY A 217 -14.96 -46.11 1.23
C GLY A 217 -13.46 -46.39 1.08
N ALA A 218 -12.76 -45.32 0.89
CA ALA A 218 -11.33 -45.29 0.72
C ALA A 218 -10.72 -44.18 1.59
N GLU A 219 -9.69 -44.53 2.35
CA GLU A 219 -8.93 -43.58 3.16
C GLU A 219 -7.63 -43.23 2.47
N TYR A 220 -7.30 -41.95 2.46
CA TYR A 220 -6.07 -41.42 1.91
C TYR A 220 -5.08 -41.05 3.02
N THR A 221 -3.78 -41.14 2.72
CA THR A 221 -2.77 -40.55 3.61
C THR A 221 -2.87 -39.04 3.59
N PRO A 222 -2.48 -38.32 4.67
CA PRO A 222 -2.44 -36.89 4.68
C PRO A 222 -1.64 -36.32 3.50
N ALA A 223 -0.50 -36.89 3.17
CA ALA A 223 0.35 -36.44 2.05
C ALA A 223 -0.34 -36.65 0.69
N ALA A 224 -1.03 -37.75 0.48
CA ALA A 224 -1.79 -38.00 -0.74
C ALA A 224 -2.92 -37.00 -0.91
N PHE A 225 -3.64 -36.69 0.17
CA PHE A 225 -4.71 -35.70 0.14
C PHE A 225 -4.19 -34.29 -0.11
N GLN A 226 -3.10 -33.89 0.55
CA GLN A 226 -2.41 -32.61 0.25
C GLN A 226 -1.94 -32.54 -1.21
N GLY A 227 -1.52 -33.66 -1.78
CA GLY A 227 -1.18 -33.78 -3.20
C GLY A 227 -2.37 -33.49 -4.12
N ILE A 228 -3.60 -33.88 -3.75
CA ILE A 228 -4.82 -33.54 -4.49
C ILE A 228 -5.06 -32.02 -4.43
N LEU A 229 -4.99 -31.44 -3.24
CA LEU A 229 -5.20 -29.99 -3.03
C LEU A 229 -4.16 -29.15 -3.77
N THR A 230 -2.90 -29.59 -3.78
CA THR A 230 -1.81 -28.95 -4.52
C THR A 230 -2.05 -29.03 -6.04
N ARG A 231 -2.51 -30.17 -6.55
CA ARG A 231 -2.79 -30.35 -7.98
C ARG A 231 -3.89 -29.41 -8.45
N VAL A 232 -4.91 -29.19 -7.65
CA VAL A 232 -5.94 -28.18 -7.95
C VAL A 232 -5.35 -26.80 -8.06
N LEU A 233 -4.47 -26.41 -7.14
CA LEU A 233 -3.79 -25.10 -7.15
C LEU A 233 -2.91 -24.93 -8.40
N ASP A 234 -2.24 -26.01 -8.82
CA ASP A 234 -1.34 -25.98 -9.99
C ASP A 234 -2.07 -26.18 -11.32
N GLY A 235 -3.37 -26.49 -11.27
CA GLY A 235 -4.20 -26.73 -12.46
C GLY A 235 -4.25 -25.54 -13.41
N SER A 236 -4.20 -25.83 -14.71
CA SER A 236 -4.44 -24.83 -15.73
C SER A 236 -5.90 -24.39 -15.70
N GLY A 237 -6.15 -23.09 -15.87
CA GLY A 237 -7.51 -22.54 -15.91
C GLY A 237 -8.12 -22.18 -14.54
N LEU A 238 -7.40 -22.38 -13.44
CA LEU A 238 -7.86 -21.96 -12.11
C LEU A 238 -8.07 -20.44 -12.05
N LEU A 239 -7.10 -19.69 -12.56
CA LEU A 239 -7.17 -18.24 -12.65
C LEU A 239 -7.03 -17.80 -14.12
N PRO A 240 -7.78 -16.79 -14.58
CA PRO A 240 -7.60 -16.21 -15.90
C PRO A 240 -6.17 -15.68 -16.12
N GLU A 241 -5.64 -15.83 -17.32
CA GLU A 241 -4.28 -15.37 -17.67
C GLU A 241 -4.08 -13.87 -17.46
N THR A 242 -5.15 -13.09 -17.61
CA THR A 242 -5.16 -11.65 -17.35
C THR A 242 -4.75 -11.31 -15.91
N PHE A 243 -5.04 -12.19 -14.96
CA PHE A 243 -4.68 -12.02 -13.55
C PHE A 243 -3.33 -12.62 -13.21
N THR A 244 -2.99 -13.76 -13.82
CA THR A 244 -1.71 -14.43 -13.54
C THR A 244 -0.54 -13.78 -14.29
N GLN A 245 -0.82 -13.10 -15.41
CA GLN A 245 0.22 -12.50 -16.28
C GLN A 245 1.30 -13.52 -16.67
N GLY A 246 0.88 -14.76 -16.93
CA GLY A 246 1.78 -15.86 -17.28
C GLY A 246 2.54 -16.50 -16.11
N LYS A 247 2.27 -16.08 -14.86
CA LYS A 247 2.81 -16.71 -13.65
C LYS A 247 1.96 -17.93 -13.27
N ARG A 248 2.55 -18.85 -12.48
CA ARG A 248 1.79 -19.98 -11.94
C ARG A 248 0.81 -19.49 -10.85
N ASN A 249 -0.31 -20.18 -10.69
CA ASN A 249 -1.32 -19.80 -9.68
C ASN A 249 -0.72 -19.67 -8.28
N ARG A 250 0.18 -20.62 -7.89
CA ARG A 250 0.87 -20.61 -6.58
C ARG A 250 1.78 -19.40 -6.35
N ASP A 251 2.18 -18.69 -7.39
CA ASP A 251 3.00 -17.47 -7.30
C ASP A 251 2.13 -16.23 -7.09
N VAL A 252 0.83 -16.33 -7.40
CA VAL A 252 -0.15 -15.22 -7.29
C VAL A 252 -0.99 -15.33 -6.03
N VAL A 253 -1.45 -16.54 -5.69
CA VAL A 253 -2.32 -16.79 -4.55
C VAL A 253 -1.71 -17.82 -3.59
N ALA A 254 -2.08 -17.68 -2.32
CA ALA A 254 -1.85 -18.71 -1.30
C ALA A 254 -3.21 -19.29 -0.87
N VAL A 255 -3.27 -20.61 -0.73
CA VAL A 255 -4.47 -21.33 -0.34
C VAL A 255 -4.24 -22.02 0.99
N ARG A 256 -5.18 -21.88 1.89
CA ARG A 256 -5.28 -22.62 3.13
C ARG A 256 -6.63 -23.34 3.16
N VAL A 257 -6.61 -24.63 3.44
CA VAL A 257 -7.83 -25.43 3.59
C VAL A 257 -7.90 -25.90 5.04
N LEU A 258 -9.03 -25.60 5.67
CA LEU A 258 -9.30 -25.95 7.07
C LEU A 258 -10.43 -26.98 7.11
N ASP A 259 -10.42 -27.82 8.16
CA ASP A 259 -11.52 -28.73 8.44
C ASP A 259 -12.69 -28.02 9.16
N SER A 260 -13.75 -28.76 9.45
CA SER A 260 -14.93 -28.25 10.17
C SER A 260 -14.64 -27.71 11.59
N ARG A 261 -13.43 -27.99 12.14
CA ARG A 261 -12.94 -27.49 13.43
C ARG A 261 -12.01 -26.29 13.26
N THR A 262 -11.90 -25.75 12.03
CA THR A 262 -10.99 -24.66 11.67
C THR A 262 -9.50 -24.99 11.84
N GLU A 263 -9.16 -26.29 11.86
CA GLU A 263 -7.76 -26.70 11.92
C GLU A 263 -7.19 -26.90 10.51
N PRO A 264 -5.91 -26.56 10.27
CA PRO A 264 -5.33 -26.64 8.93
C PRO A 264 -5.17 -28.11 8.48
N VAL A 265 -5.70 -28.37 7.29
CA VAL A 265 -5.52 -29.61 6.54
C VAL A 265 -4.43 -29.42 5.49
N PHE A 266 -4.36 -28.21 4.93
CA PHE A 266 -3.41 -27.84 3.88
C PHE A 266 -3.09 -26.36 3.94
N GLU A 267 -1.83 -26.02 3.76
CA GLU A 267 -1.35 -24.65 3.53
C GLU A 267 -0.34 -24.69 2.37
N SER A 268 -0.66 -24.00 1.28
CA SER A 268 0.24 -23.94 0.12
C SER A 268 1.53 -23.16 0.42
N VAL A 269 1.45 -22.21 1.36
CA VAL A 269 2.58 -21.44 1.89
C VAL A 269 2.37 -21.25 3.39
N PRO A 270 3.21 -21.87 4.23
CA PRO A 270 3.04 -21.79 5.69
C PRO A 270 3.12 -20.36 6.21
N GLY A 271 2.19 -20.00 7.09
CA GLY A 271 2.25 -18.74 7.85
C GLY A 271 1.92 -17.47 7.07
N VAL A 272 1.56 -17.54 5.79
CA VAL A 272 1.12 -16.36 5.03
C VAL A 272 -0.20 -15.86 5.59
N ARG A 273 -0.26 -14.56 5.86
CA ARG A 273 -1.47 -13.82 6.19
C ARG A 273 -1.56 -12.63 5.25
N SER A 274 -2.75 -12.36 4.73
CA SER A 274 -3.00 -11.20 3.88
C SER A 274 -4.35 -10.60 4.26
N PRO A 275 -4.48 -9.27 4.33
CA PRO A 275 -5.78 -8.63 4.49
C PRO A 275 -6.68 -8.86 3.28
N ALA A 276 -6.08 -9.20 2.14
CA ALA A 276 -6.77 -9.50 0.89
C ALA A 276 -7.00 -11.02 0.80
N HIS A 277 -8.04 -11.51 1.47
CA HIS A 277 -8.43 -12.91 1.47
C HIS A 277 -9.94 -13.07 1.29
N ALA A 278 -10.34 -14.27 0.91
CA ALA A 278 -11.75 -14.66 0.85
C ALA A 278 -11.90 -16.12 1.32
N GLU A 279 -12.97 -16.34 2.04
CA GLU A 279 -13.33 -17.64 2.59
C GLU A 279 -14.51 -18.23 1.82
N LEU A 280 -14.43 -19.53 1.53
CA LEU A 280 -15.49 -20.32 0.92
C LEU A 280 -15.67 -21.61 1.70
N VAL A 281 -16.86 -21.86 2.21
CA VAL A 281 -17.21 -23.13 2.83
C VAL A 281 -17.80 -24.05 1.77
N LEU A 282 -17.19 -25.21 1.59
CA LEU A 282 -17.72 -26.26 0.72
C LEU A 282 -18.92 -26.94 1.37
N SER A 283 -19.76 -27.55 0.52
CA SER A 283 -20.92 -28.31 1.03
C SER A 283 -20.50 -29.48 1.93
N PRO A 284 -21.38 -29.98 2.80
CA PRO A 284 -21.11 -31.14 3.65
C PRO A 284 -20.65 -32.39 2.87
N ALA A 285 -21.09 -32.55 1.62
CA ALA A 285 -20.63 -33.61 0.72
C ALA A 285 -19.10 -33.58 0.52
N PHE A 286 -18.47 -32.47 0.64
CA PHE A 286 -17.01 -32.29 0.54
C PHE A 286 -16.38 -31.99 1.90
N GLY A 287 -16.93 -32.58 2.98
CA GLY A 287 -16.39 -32.48 4.34
C GLY A 287 -16.52 -31.12 5.01
N ALA A 288 -17.40 -30.24 4.50
CA ALA A 288 -17.56 -28.86 4.98
C ALA A 288 -16.18 -28.13 5.12
N LEU A 289 -15.28 -28.39 4.18
CA LEU A 289 -13.96 -27.75 4.16
C LEU A 289 -14.09 -26.24 3.97
N LEU A 290 -13.37 -25.49 4.77
CA LEU A 290 -13.22 -24.04 4.60
C LEU A 290 -11.97 -23.77 3.74
N VAL A 291 -12.18 -23.22 2.57
CA VAL A 291 -11.12 -22.73 1.68
C VAL A 291 -10.91 -21.25 1.98
N ASP A 292 -9.74 -20.91 2.50
CA ASP A 292 -9.29 -19.54 2.72
C ASP A 292 -8.20 -19.22 1.68
N LEU A 293 -8.55 -18.39 0.72
CA LEU A 293 -7.66 -18.00 -0.38
C LEU A 293 -7.22 -16.57 -0.21
N MET A 294 -5.91 -16.37 -0.26
CA MET A 294 -5.24 -15.09 -0.04
C MET A 294 -4.46 -14.68 -1.29
N VAL A 295 -4.58 -13.42 -1.68
CA VAL A 295 -3.66 -12.84 -2.66
C VAL A 295 -2.32 -12.56 -1.99
N ARG A 296 -1.23 -12.97 -2.62
CA ARG A 296 0.11 -12.69 -2.10
C ARG A 296 0.38 -11.19 -2.12
N PRO A 297 0.88 -10.60 -1.01
CA PRO A 297 1.12 -9.16 -0.92
C PRO A 297 2.01 -8.62 -2.02
N GLU A 298 3.00 -9.40 -2.46
CA GLU A 298 3.95 -9.02 -3.51
C GLU A 298 3.26 -8.89 -4.89
N GLN A 299 2.11 -9.56 -5.07
CA GLN A 299 1.36 -9.56 -6.32
C GLN A 299 0.16 -8.60 -6.29
N ALA A 300 -0.25 -8.12 -5.12
CA ALA A 300 -1.39 -7.21 -4.98
C ALA A 300 -1.23 -5.95 -5.86
N GLY A 301 0.00 -5.41 -5.96
CA GLY A 301 0.30 -4.26 -6.80
C GLY A 301 0.22 -4.52 -8.30
N SER A 302 0.44 -5.75 -8.75
CA SER A 302 0.39 -6.12 -10.18
C SER A 302 -1.02 -6.39 -10.70
N LEU A 303 -1.97 -6.68 -9.79
CA LEU A 303 -3.38 -6.87 -10.11
C LEU A 303 -4.11 -5.55 -10.40
N ILE A 304 -3.48 -4.41 -10.07
CA ILE A 304 -4.06 -3.08 -10.24
C ILE A 304 -3.58 -2.52 -11.58
N ILE A 305 -4.49 -2.37 -12.54
CA ILE A 305 -4.22 -1.70 -13.81
C ILE A 305 -3.90 -0.23 -13.50
N GLY A 306 -2.61 0.16 -13.61
CA GLY A 306 -2.14 1.52 -13.28
C GLY A 306 -1.15 1.61 -12.12
N GLY A 307 -0.85 0.49 -11.44
CA GLY A 307 0.09 0.43 -10.30
C GLY A 307 -0.46 1.00 -9.00
N THR A 308 0.29 0.83 -7.91
CA THR A 308 -0.08 1.41 -6.61
C THR A 308 -0.02 2.94 -6.67
N PRO A 309 -1.03 3.65 -6.18
CA PRO A 309 -1.04 5.11 -6.18
C PRO A 309 0.14 5.63 -5.35
N ARG A 310 1.07 6.30 -6.03
CA ARG A 310 2.16 7.00 -5.31
C ARG A 310 1.59 8.26 -4.68
N SER A 311 1.75 8.39 -3.37
CA SER A 311 1.37 9.60 -2.66
C SER A 311 2.10 10.82 -3.25
N ARG A 312 1.33 11.78 -3.76
CA ARG A 312 1.86 13.08 -4.24
C ARG A 312 2.08 14.08 -3.09
N LEU A 313 1.81 13.66 -1.86
CA LEU A 313 1.92 14.49 -0.66
C LEU A 313 3.31 15.14 -0.50
N PRO A 314 4.46 14.43 -0.68
CA PRO A 314 5.77 15.08 -0.58
C PRO A 314 6.00 16.14 -1.65
N PHE A 315 5.46 15.96 -2.85
CA PHE A 315 5.54 16.98 -3.92
C PHE A 315 4.73 18.21 -3.57
N VAL A 316 3.49 18.05 -3.06
CA VAL A 316 2.62 19.15 -2.64
C VAL A 316 3.23 19.92 -1.45
N LEU A 317 3.80 19.20 -0.47
CA LEU A 317 4.51 19.82 0.66
C LEU A 317 5.77 20.59 0.20
N GLY A 318 6.51 20.07 -0.76
CA GLY A 318 7.65 20.76 -1.37
C GLY A 318 7.23 22.06 -2.06
N LEU A 319 6.14 22.05 -2.80
CA LEU A 319 5.58 23.24 -3.46
C LEU A 319 5.10 24.28 -2.45
N LEU A 320 4.47 23.85 -1.37
CA LEU A 320 4.06 24.71 -0.25
C LEU A 320 5.27 25.39 0.41
N PHE A 321 6.34 24.64 0.64
CA PHE A 321 7.57 25.15 1.24
C PHE A 321 8.22 26.22 0.34
N ILE A 322 8.29 25.98 -0.97
CA ILE A 322 8.82 26.93 -1.95
C ILE A 322 7.96 28.21 -1.97
N ALA A 323 6.64 28.08 -1.99
CA ALA A 323 5.72 29.22 -1.98
C ALA A 323 5.89 30.05 -0.69
N ALA A 324 6.00 29.40 0.46
CA ALA A 324 6.24 30.08 1.74
C ALA A 324 7.59 30.83 1.76
N ALA A 325 8.66 30.18 1.26
CA ALA A 325 9.98 30.79 1.18
C ALA A 325 10.01 32.02 0.26
N LEU A 326 9.40 31.92 -0.94
CA LEU A 326 9.30 33.04 -1.87
C LEU A 326 8.52 34.20 -1.27
N THR A 327 7.44 33.92 -0.55
CA THR A 327 6.63 34.98 0.09
C THR A 327 7.39 35.62 1.25
N LEU A 328 8.18 34.86 2.01
CA LEU A 328 9.03 35.43 3.06
C LEU A 328 10.08 36.36 2.48
N VAL A 329 10.72 35.96 1.36
CA VAL A 329 11.69 36.81 0.64
C VAL A 329 11.02 38.09 0.13
N ALA A 330 9.85 37.97 -0.50
CA ALA A 330 9.10 39.14 -0.97
C ALA A 330 8.72 40.09 0.18
N PHE A 331 8.29 39.54 1.31
CA PHE A 331 7.94 40.33 2.49
C PHE A 331 9.16 41.07 3.09
N THR A 332 10.31 40.44 3.16
CA THR A 332 11.54 41.10 3.64
C THR A 332 12.02 42.21 2.71
N GLN A 333 11.87 42.02 1.39
CA GLN A 333 12.20 43.06 0.40
C GLN A 333 11.26 44.24 0.52
N ILE A 334 9.94 44.05 0.60
CA ILE A 334 8.97 45.11 0.76
C ILE A 334 9.21 45.89 2.06
N ARG A 335 9.54 45.19 3.17
CA ARG A 335 9.94 45.87 4.41
C ARG A 335 11.16 46.75 4.23
N ARG A 336 12.23 46.25 3.62
CA ARG A 336 13.44 47.04 3.34
C ARG A 336 13.15 48.29 2.48
N GLU A 337 12.36 48.13 1.42
CA GLU A 337 11.97 49.27 0.57
C GLU A 337 11.14 50.28 1.34
N SER A 338 10.23 49.81 2.22
CA SER A 338 9.43 50.70 3.07
C SER A 338 10.27 51.47 4.08
N GLU A 339 11.25 50.85 4.70
CA GLU A 339 12.19 51.50 5.62
C GLU A 339 13.07 52.53 4.90
N LEU A 340 13.58 52.17 3.73
CA LEU A 340 14.36 53.11 2.89
C LEU A 340 13.52 54.30 2.42
N ALA A 341 12.25 54.08 2.07
CA ALA A 341 11.35 55.16 1.69
C ALA A 341 11.02 56.06 2.88
N GLY A 342 10.84 55.51 4.07
CA GLY A 342 10.68 56.27 5.32
C GLY A 342 11.90 57.12 5.63
N MET A 343 13.10 56.53 5.61
CA MET A 343 14.35 57.31 5.84
C MET A 343 14.55 58.43 4.83
N ARG A 344 14.20 58.21 3.54
CA ARG A 344 14.25 59.26 2.53
C ARG A 344 13.25 60.40 2.79
N ALA A 345 12.03 60.08 3.24
CA ALA A 345 11.01 61.07 3.57
C ALA A 345 11.43 61.91 4.79
N ASP A 346 11.93 61.24 5.85
CA ASP A 346 12.45 61.93 7.06
C ASP A 346 13.66 62.80 6.74
N PHE A 347 14.57 62.33 5.87
CA PHE A 347 15.71 63.09 5.41
C PHE A 347 15.29 64.39 4.67
N VAL A 348 14.35 64.26 3.71
CA VAL A 348 13.84 65.42 2.97
C VAL A 348 13.13 66.39 3.92
N SER A 349 12.37 65.89 4.89
CA SER A 349 11.68 66.72 5.88
C SER A 349 12.68 67.49 6.78
N SER A 350 13.70 66.79 7.29
CA SER A 350 14.76 67.34 8.12
C SER A 350 15.52 68.52 7.38
N ILE A 351 15.96 68.22 6.16
CA ILE A 351 16.66 69.19 5.32
C ILE A 351 15.77 70.44 5.07
N SER A 352 14.48 70.16 4.76
CA SER A 352 13.55 71.28 4.51
C SER A 352 13.39 72.17 5.75
N HIS A 353 13.43 71.60 6.93
CA HIS A 353 13.37 72.36 8.20
C HIS A 353 14.66 73.15 8.45
N GLU A 354 15.81 72.52 8.22
CA GLU A 354 17.12 73.18 8.41
C GLU A 354 17.40 74.29 7.39
N LEU A 355 16.85 74.20 6.18
CA LEU A 355 16.92 75.25 5.18
C LEU A 355 16.01 76.41 5.49
N ARG A 356 14.84 76.20 6.09
CA ARG A 356 13.82 77.22 6.36
C ARG A 356 14.30 78.29 7.39
N THR A 357 15.01 77.85 8.41
CA THR A 357 15.48 78.72 9.50
C THR A 357 16.48 79.76 9.02
N PRO A 358 17.60 79.45 8.35
CA PRO A 358 18.53 80.43 7.85
C PRO A 358 17.89 81.31 6.78
N LEU A 359 17.02 80.76 5.94
CA LEU A 359 16.31 81.58 4.93
C LEU A 359 15.38 82.60 5.57
N ALA A 360 14.69 82.24 6.67
CA ALA A 360 13.84 83.14 7.41
C ALA A 360 14.68 84.29 8.07
N GLN A 361 15.85 83.98 8.59
CA GLN A 361 16.77 84.93 9.17
C GLN A 361 17.33 85.86 8.12
N ILE A 362 17.79 85.39 6.98
CA ILE A 362 18.23 86.17 5.83
C ILE A 362 17.11 87.14 5.41
N LYS A 363 15.88 86.69 5.28
CA LYS A 363 14.73 87.48 4.90
C LYS A 363 14.42 88.58 5.93
N LEU A 364 14.50 88.28 7.22
CA LEU A 364 14.28 89.19 8.33
C LEU A 364 15.31 90.37 8.29
N TYR A 365 16.59 90.02 8.17
CA TYR A 365 17.64 91.07 8.13
C TYR A 365 17.58 91.81 6.86
N LEU A 366 17.26 91.25 5.74
CA LEU A 366 17.09 91.92 4.46
C LEU A 366 15.88 92.90 4.50
N GLU A 367 14.78 92.52 5.13
CA GLU A 367 13.60 93.32 5.33
C GLU A 367 13.87 94.50 6.32
N THR A 368 14.68 94.25 7.36
CA THR A 368 15.15 95.30 8.31
C THR A 368 16.00 96.31 7.63
N LEU A 369 16.90 95.95 6.72
CA LEU A 369 17.70 96.80 5.91
C LEU A 369 16.84 97.63 4.91
N ARG A 370 15.89 96.98 4.25
CA ARG A 370 15.02 97.53 3.22
C ARG A 370 14.05 98.60 3.79
N LEU A 371 13.55 98.39 5.00
CA LEU A 371 12.66 99.29 5.70
C LEU A 371 13.39 100.44 6.40
N GLY A 372 14.72 100.53 6.28
CA GLY A 372 15.53 101.55 6.88
C GLY A 372 15.61 101.48 8.42
N ARG A 373 15.23 100.35 9.01
CA ARG A 373 15.21 100.14 10.47
C ARG A 373 16.61 99.84 11.07
N ALA A 374 17.65 99.69 10.26
CA ALA A 374 19.05 99.68 10.66
C ALA A 374 19.56 101.15 10.60
N GLU A 375 19.25 101.93 11.65
CA GLU A 375 19.43 103.41 11.72
C GLU A 375 20.90 103.85 11.81
N THR A 376 21.82 102.95 12.25
CA THR A 376 23.25 103.27 12.36
C THR A 376 24.08 102.46 11.38
N PRO A 377 25.24 103.00 10.93
CA PRO A 377 26.15 102.26 10.04
C PRO A 377 26.55 100.85 10.61
N GLU A 378 26.78 100.81 11.93
CA GLU A 378 27.20 99.55 12.63
C GLU A 378 26.09 98.48 12.59
N LYS A 379 24.81 98.89 12.73
CA LYS A 379 23.67 97.95 12.60
C LYS A 379 23.47 97.47 11.19
N ARG A 380 23.78 98.27 10.17
CA ARG A 380 23.74 97.79 8.76
C ARG A 380 24.84 96.78 8.48
N GLU A 381 26.05 97.08 8.90
CA GLU A 381 27.19 96.21 8.72
C GLU A 381 26.97 94.86 9.48
N TRP A 382 26.44 94.91 10.68
CA TRP A 382 26.06 93.75 11.46
C TRP A 382 24.99 92.90 10.75
N SER A 383 23.96 93.53 10.18
CA SER A 383 22.91 92.86 9.42
C SER A 383 23.45 92.18 8.15
N LEU A 384 24.33 92.86 7.42
CA LEU A 384 25.00 92.31 6.21
C LEU A 384 25.90 91.14 6.56
N ALA A 385 26.67 91.21 7.65
CA ALA A 385 27.54 90.11 8.14
C ALA A 385 26.74 88.89 8.60
N HIS A 386 25.50 89.11 9.10
CA HIS A 386 24.59 87.99 9.43
C HIS A 386 24.02 87.33 8.18
N ILE A 387 23.62 88.12 7.20
CA ILE A 387 23.16 87.57 5.92
C ILE A 387 24.26 86.75 5.24
N ASP A 388 25.48 87.30 5.23
CA ASP A 388 26.63 86.62 4.61
C ASP A 388 26.93 85.28 5.33
N ARG A 389 26.94 85.30 6.67
CA ARG A 389 27.14 84.05 7.48
C ARG A 389 26.05 83.02 7.23
N GLU A 390 24.78 83.41 7.21
CA GLU A 390 23.68 82.51 6.98
C GLU A 390 23.63 82.02 5.53
N THR A 391 24.05 82.84 4.56
CA THR A 391 24.18 82.44 3.15
C THR A 391 25.29 81.37 2.98
N THR A 392 26.45 81.58 3.62
CA THR A 392 27.56 80.67 3.62
C THR A 392 27.16 79.31 4.30
N ARG A 393 26.46 79.40 5.44
CA ARG A 393 25.91 78.22 6.13
C ARG A 393 24.95 77.41 5.24
N LEU A 394 24.05 78.15 4.52
CA LEU A 394 23.09 77.52 3.61
C LEU A 394 23.78 76.86 2.42
N SER A 395 24.82 77.51 1.85
CA SER A 395 25.64 76.93 0.80
C SER A 395 26.34 75.63 1.22
N ASN A 396 26.95 75.58 2.40
CA ASN A 396 27.59 74.44 2.97
C ASN A 396 26.60 73.29 3.22
N LEU A 397 25.38 73.64 3.71
CA LEU A 397 24.33 72.62 3.94
C LEU A 397 23.89 72.02 2.62
N VAL A 398 23.67 72.79 1.57
CA VAL A 398 23.29 72.32 0.23
C VAL A 398 24.39 71.44 -0.35
N GLU A 399 25.65 71.84 -0.20
CA GLU A 399 26.77 71.04 -0.69
C GLU A 399 26.90 69.70 0.02
N ASN A 400 26.72 69.65 1.35
CA ASN A 400 26.69 68.44 2.14
C ASN A 400 25.57 67.50 1.68
N VAL A 401 24.37 68.05 1.42
CA VAL A 401 23.23 67.23 0.89
C VAL A 401 23.55 66.65 -0.49
N LEU A 402 24.14 67.48 -1.36
CA LEU A 402 24.56 67.03 -2.70
C LEU A 402 25.66 65.95 -2.65
N ARG A 403 26.63 66.12 -1.76
CA ARG A 403 27.67 65.06 -1.51
C ARG A 403 27.05 63.79 -1.00
N PHE A 404 26.13 63.87 -0.02
CA PHE A 404 25.42 62.69 0.49
C PHE A 404 24.58 62.01 -0.60
N SER A 405 23.87 62.75 -1.43
CA SER A 405 23.12 62.26 -2.57
C SER A 405 23.98 61.51 -3.63
N ARG A 406 25.21 61.98 -3.81
CA ARG A 406 26.19 61.37 -4.73
C ARG A 406 26.83 60.09 -4.13
N LEU A 407 27.06 60.01 -2.84
CA LEU A 407 27.59 58.81 -2.15
C LEU A 407 26.66 57.58 -2.28
N GLY A 408 25.35 57.80 -2.48
CA GLY A 408 24.39 56.73 -2.77
C GLY A 408 24.46 56.16 -4.19
N ARG A 409 25.19 56.77 -5.11
CA ARG A 409 25.57 56.24 -6.42
C ARG A 409 27.04 55.86 -6.35
N ALA A 410 27.34 54.70 -5.76
CA ALA A 410 28.66 54.14 -5.80
C ALA A 410 29.02 53.86 -7.26
N GLU A 411 29.75 54.76 -7.92
CA GLU A 411 30.64 54.38 -8.99
C GLU A 411 31.66 53.41 -8.39
N GLU A 412 31.84 52.27 -9.02
CA GLU A 412 32.94 51.35 -8.71
C GLU A 412 34.22 52.15 -8.74
N LYS A 413 34.66 52.66 -7.59
CA LYS A 413 35.96 53.24 -7.46
C LYS A 413 36.95 52.09 -7.52
N THR A 414 37.68 52.02 -8.62
CA THR A 414 38.90 51.26 -8.71
C THR A 414 39.77 51.61 -7.50
N ALA A 415 40.07 50.64 -6.68
CA ALA A 415 40.96 50.82 -5.54
C ALA A 415 42.32 51.23 -6.06
N ALA A 416 42.67 52.49 -6.00
CA ALA A 416 43.98 53.01 -6.26
C ALA A 416 44.80 52.89 -4.97
N THR A 417 45.96 52.35 -5.05
CA THR A 417 46.91 52.32 -3.93
C THR A 417 47.35 53.77 -3.64
N ILE A 418 46.94 54.27 -2.50
CA ILE A 418 47.27 55.63 -2.04
C ILE A 418 48.40 55.51 -1.06
N ASP A 419 49.49 56.31 -1.26
CA ASP A 419 50.49 56.51 -0.23
C ASP A 419 49.92 57.33 0.89
N LEU A 420 49.44 56.61 1.93
CA LEU A 420 48.79 57.19 3.12
C LEU A 420 49.73 58.16 3.85
N ALA A 421 51.05 57.84 3.89
CA ALA A 421 52.04 58.69 4.57
C ALA A 421 52.26 60.01 3.88
N GLY A 422 52.36 59.99 2.55
CA GLY A 422 52.51 61.20 1.72
C GLY A 422 51.27 62.08 1.78
N GLU A 423 50.05 61.50 1.81
CA GLU A 423 48.81 62.25 1.86
C GLU A 423 48.56 62.86 3.25
N VAL A 424 48.92 62.17 4.34
CA VAL A 424 48.86 62.72 5.71
C VAL A 424 49.88 63.87 5.86
N ALA A 425 51.10 63.74 5.34
CA ALA A 425 52.10 64.79 5.40
C ALA A 425 51.60 66.09 4.66
N ARG A 426 51.01 65.91 3.46
CA ARG A 426 50.41 67.00 2.69
C ARG A 426 49.27 67.70 3.45
N ILE A 427 48.41 66.95 4.11
CA ILE A 427 47.32 67.55 4.92
C ILE A 427 47.86 68.29 6.15
N VAL A 428 48.86 67.78 6.83
CA VAL A 428 49.52 68.46 7.96
C VAL A 428 50.16 69.75 7.54
N ASP A 429 50.85 69.79 6.41
CA ASP A 429 51.48 70.99 5.89
C ASP A 429 50.42 72.09 5.47
N GLU A 430 49.31 71.64 4.93
CA GLU A 430 48.17 72.55 4.55
C GLU A 430 47.51 73.23 5.78
N PHE A 431 47.50 72.52 6.92
CA PHE A 431 46.95 73.02 8.18
C PHE A 431 47.98 73.70 9.09
N ALA A 432 49.29 73.53 8.87
CA ALA A 432 50.36 74.14 9.65
C ALA A 432 50.24 75.68 9.81
N PRO A 433 49.85 76.51 8.76
CA PRO A 433 49.67 77.92 8.93
C PRO A 433 48.53 78.34 9.84
N LEU A 434 47.48 77.48 9.92
CA LEU A 434 46.31 77.70 10.78
C LEU A 434 46.56 77.37 12.26
N ALA A 435 47.57 76.51 12.55
CA ALA A 435 48.00 76.16 13.92
C ALA A 435 49.00 77.12 14.48
N ALA A 436 49.63 78.02 13.63
CA ALA A 436 50.62 79.01 14.04
C ALA A 436 50.03 80.41 14.21
N SER A 437 48.72 80.63 13.95
CA SER A 437 47.98 81.85 14.18
C SER A 437 47.13 81.70 15.48
#